data_58b06fc9861071d675e46174b51ab56a
#
_entry.id   58b06fc9861071d675e46174b51ab56a
#
_cell.length_a   1.000
_cell.length_b   1.000
_cell.length_c   1.000
_cell.angle_alpha   90.00
_cell.angle_beta   90.00
_cell.angle_gamma   90.00
#
_symmetry.space_group_name_H-M   'P 1'
#
loop_
_entity.id
_entity.type
_entity.pdbx_description
1 polymer ?
#
loop_
_entity_poly.entity_id
_entity_poly.type
_entity_poly.pdbx_seq_one_letter_code
_entity_poly.pdbx_strand_id
1 'polypeptide(L)'
;SVRDQYWAAKYKSWYDAGDAHEINMTMLENFLNMAEPATLQRMHGHYLASGFNTAEEVNGSGQQGPDALSIWWYNRNLRIFNNILRTKPGPEDRILVLFGNGHMPILRHCFYSSPEFRVVELKTLLKK
;
A
#
# COMPACT_ATOMS: atom_id res chain seq x y z
N SER A 1 -12.74 -15.93 -16.47
CA SER A 1 -12.19 -17.30 -16.35
C SER A 1 -12.47 -17.89 -14.97
N VAL A 2 -12.33 -19.22 -14.81
CA VAL A 2 -12.47 -19.90 -13.51
C VAL A 2 -11.47 -19.33 -12.49
N ARG A 3 -10.26 -19.01 -12.95
CA ARG A 3 -9.23 -18.37 -12.11
C ARG A 3 -9.69 -17.01 -11.60
N ASP A 4 -10.30 -16.19 -12.44
CA ASP A 4 -10.72 -14.83 -12.05
C ASP A 4 -11.87 -14.92 -11.04
N GLN A 5 -12.80 -15.84 -11.22
CA GLN A 5 -13.88 -16.09 -10.25
C GLN A 5 -13.33 -16.58 -8.91
N TYR A 6 -12.36 -17.48 -8.92
CA TYR A 6 -11.70 -17.95 -7.69
C TYR A 6 -11.04 -16.77 -6.93
N TRP A 7 -10.25 -15.97 -7.62
CA TRP A 7 -9.57 -14.84 -6.98
C TRP A 7 -10.53 -13.75 -6.52
N ALA A 8 -11.58 -13.46 -7.30
CA ALA A 8 -12.62 -12.50 -6.89
C ALA A 8 -13.32 -12.94 -5.59
N ALA A 9 -13.69 -14.22 -5.49
CA ALA A 9 -14.30 -14.79 -4.29
C ALA A 9 -13.32 -14.77 -3.10
N LYS A 10 -12.04 -15.07 -3.35
CA LYS A 10 -10.99 -15.05 -2.34
C LYS A 10 -10.77 -13.64 -1.78
N TYR A 11 -10.69 -12.64 -2.65
CA TYR A 11 -10.57 -11.23 -2.23
C TYR A 11 -11.79 -10.77 -1.44
N LYS A 12 -12.98 -11.08 -1.94
CA LYS A 12 -14.21 -10.75 -1.21
C LYS A 12 -14.17 -11.33 0.19
N SER A 13 -13.78 -12.60 0.36
CA SER A 13 -13.69 -13.22 1.68
C SER A 13 -12.68 -12.54 2.60
N TRP A 14 -11.57 -12.04 2.07
CA TRP A 14 -10.57 -11.30 2.85
C TRP A 14 -11.06 -9.91 3.27
N TYR A 15 -11.78 -9.22 2.39
CA TYR A 15 -12.40 -7.93 2.73
C TYR A 15 -13.46 -8.11 3.81
N ASP A 16 -14.38 -9.05 3.61
CA ASP A 16 -15.46 -9.33 4.57
C ASP A 16 -14.89 -9.71 5.96
N ALA A 17 -13.82 -10.49 6.01
CA ALA A 17 -13.14 -10.85 7.25
C ALA A 17 -12.37 -9.65 7.86
N GLY A 18 -11.78 -8.81 7.03
CA GLY A 18 -11.10 -7.58 7.43
C GLY A 18 -12.09 -6.59 8.06
N ASP A 19 -13.18 -6.30 7.37
CA ASP A 19 -14.22 -5.41 7.84
C ASP A 19 -14.82 -5.87 9.16
N ALA A 20 -15.12 -7.17 9.29
CA ALA A 20 -15.65 -7.74 10.54
C ALA A 20 -14.65 -7.63 11.71
N HIS A 21 -13.36 -7.69 11.43
CA HIS A 21 -12.30 -7.52 12.41
C HIS A 21 -12.13 -6.05 12.82
N GLU A 22 -12.12 -5.14 11.84
CA GLU A 22 -11.94 -3.71 12.06
C GLU A 22 -13.07 -3.06 12.87
N ILE A 23 -14.31 -3.53 12.74
CA ILE A 23 -15.47 -3.06 13.52
C ILE A 23 -15.24 -3.21 15.03
N ASN A 24 -14.46 -4.21 15.45
CA ASN A 24 -14.17 -4.49 16.85
C ASN A 24 -12.85 -3.90 17.35
N MET A 25 -12.14 -3.15 16.52
CA MET A 25 -10.86 -2.52 16.88
C MET A 25 -11.04 -1.05 17.26
N THR A 26 -10.27 -0.59 18.21
CA THR A 26 -10.06 0.85 18.39
C THR A 26 -9.29 1.41 17.18
N MET A 27 -9.38 2.71 16.97
CA MET A 27 -8.62 3.38 15.90
C MET A 27 -7.12 3.12 16.01
N LEU A 28 -6.57 3.12 17.22
CA LEU A 28 -5.15 2.86 17.44
C LEU A 28 -4.77 1.41 17.11
N GLU A 29 -5.57 0.45 17.53
CA GLU A 29 -5.36 -0.97 17.19
C GLU A 29 -5.40 -1.17 15.67
N ASN A 30 -6.32 -0.49 14.97
CA ASN A 30 -6.42 -0.56 13.52
C ASN A 30 -5.17 0.02 12.84
N PHE A 31 -4.67 1.19 13.28
CA PHE A 31 -3.42 1.74 12.76
C PHE A 31 -2.22 0.82 12.99
N LEU A 32 -2.14 0.19 14.15
CA LEU A 32 -1.07 -0.77 14.46
C LEU A 32 -1.18 -2.03 13.58
N ASN A 33 -2.39 -2.54 13.37
CA ASN A 33 -2.65 -3.69 12.50
C ASN A 33 -2.28 -3.37 11.03
N MET A 34 -2.64 -2.19 10.53
CA MET A 34 -2.27 -1.75 9.17
C MET A 34 -0.76 -1.62 8.97
N ALA A 35 0.01 -1.42 10.04
CA ALA A 35 1.47 -1.36 9.98
C ALA A 35 2.16 -2.73 10.08
N GLU A 36 1.42 -3.80 10.39
CA GLU A 36 2.00 -5.13 10.53
C GLU A 36 2.47 -5.70 9.18
N PRO A 37 3.67 -6.32 9.12
CA PRO A 37 4.24 -6.83 7.87
C PRO A 37 3.30 -7.77 7.11
N ALA A 38 2.60 -8.66 7.80
CA ALA A 38 1.66 -9.59 7.18
C ALA A 38 0.45 -8.88 6.54
N THR A 39 -0.05 -7.81 7.17
CA THR A 39 -1.13 -6.98 6.62
C THR A 39 -0.66 -6.22 5.39
N LEU A 40 0.51 -5.59 5.46
CA LEU A 40 1.12 -4.89 4.32
C LEU A 40 1.35 -5.83 3.12
N GLN A 41 1.81 -7.04 3.39
CA GLN A 41 2.04 -8.04 2.35
C GLN A 41 0.74 -8.49 1.68
N ARG A 42 -0.33 -8.74 2.46
CA ARG A 42 -1.66 -9.05 1.90
C ARG A 42 -2.21 -7.91 1.05
N MET A 43 -2.11 -6.68 1.54
CA MET A 43 -2.56 -5.49 0.80
C MET A 43 -1.83 -5.33 -0.52
N HIS A 44 -0.51 -5.51 -0.53
CA HIS A 44 0.27 -5.45 -1.77
C HIS A 44 -0.07 -6.60 -2.72
N GLY A 45 -0.23 -7.81 -2.19
CA GLY A 45 -0.63 -8.99 -2.95
C GLY A 45 -1.96 -8.82 -3.68
N HIS A 46 -2.90 -8.06 -3.10
CA HIS A 46 -4.15 -7.72 -3.76
C HIS A 46 -3.93 -6.93 -5.06
N TYR A 47 -3.11 -5.89 -5.03
CA TYR A 47 -2.79 -5.11 -6.23
C TYR A 47 -2.08 -5.95 -7.29
N LEU A 48 -1.13 -6.79 -6.89
CA LEU A 48 -0.43 -7.69 -7.82
C LEU A 48 -1.42 -8.64 -8.50
N ALA A 49 -2.28 -9.28 -7.73
CA ALA A 49 -3.21 -10.25 -8.31
C ALA A 49 -4.28 -9.61 -9.19
N SER A 50 -4.84 -8.46 -8.80
CA SER A 50 -5.82 -7.75 -9.63
C SER A 50 -5.17 -7.11 -10.85
N GLY A 51 -4.00 -6.49 -10.72
CA GLY A 51 -3.29 -5.85 -11.81
C GLY A 51 -2.87 -6.81 -12.92
N PHE A 52 -2.40 -8.01 -12.56
CA PHE A 52 -2.02 -9.02 -13.55
C PHE A 52 -3.19 -9.69 -14.25
N ASN A 53 -4.38 -9.64 -13.69
CA ASN A 53 -5.58 -10.26 -14.25
C ASN A 53 -6.50 -9.27 -14.98
N THR A 54 -6.20 -7.98 -14.96
CA THR A 54 -7.03 -7.01 -15.68
C THR A 54 -6.88 -7.21 -17.19
N ALA A 55 -8.02 -7.27 -17.85
CA ALA A 55 -8.12 -7.27 -19.31
C ALA A 55 -8.44 -5.86 -19.85
N GLU A 56 -8.68 -4.91 -18.94
CA GLU A 56 -9.05 -3.53 -19.31
C GLU A 56 -7.80 -2.71 -19.62
N GLU A 57 -7.90 -1.89 -20.65
CA GLU A 57 -6.85 -0.93 -20.98
C GLU A 57 -6.77 0.18 -19.93
N VAL A 58 -5.55 0.58 -19.61
CA VAL A 58 -5.30 1.74 -18.77
C VAL A 58 -5.42 3.01 -19.62
N ASN A 59 -6.51 3.74 -19.44
CA ASN A 59 -6.76 5.02 -20.11
C ASN A 59 -6.64 4.98 -21.64
N GLY A 60 -7.04 3.90 -22.27
CA GLY A 60 -6.98 3.74 -23.72
C GLY A 60 -5.56 3.59 -24.27
N SER A 61 -4.61 3.19 -23.45
CA SER A 61 -3.20 3.05 -23.84
C SER A 61 -2.86 1.73 -24.53
N GLY A 62 -3.77 0.78 -24.61
CA GLY A 62 -3.52 -0.60 -25.04
C GLY A 62 -2.74 -1.44 -24.03
N GLN A 63 -2.50 -0.92 -22.82
CA GLN A 63 -1.66 -1.53 -21.82
C GLN A 63 -2.50 -2.31 -20.80
N GLN A 64 -2.12 -3.55 -20.57
CA GLN A 64 -2.83 -4.49 -19.71
C GLN A 64 -1.87 -5.23 -18.76
N GLY A 65 -2.41 -5.82 -17.71
CA GLY A 65 -1.65 -6.66 -16.79
C GLY A 65 -0.48 -5.92 -16.13
N PRO A 66 0.77 -6.39 -16.29
CA PRO A 66 1.95 -5.76 -15.67
C PRO A 66 2.14 -4.29 -16.04
N ASP A 67 1.86 -3.91 -17.29
CA ASP A 67 1.99 -2.54 -17.74
C ASP A 67 0.95 -1.64 -17.07
N ALA A 68 -0.27 -2.10 -16.96
CA ALA A 68 -1.32 -1.39 -16.23
C ALA A 68 -0.89 -1.14 -14.78
N LEU A 69 -0.37 -2.17 -14.11
CA LEU A 69 0.09 -2.06 -12.73
C LEU A 69 1.28 -1.10 -12.59
N SER A 70 2.29 -1.20 -13.46
CA SER A 70 3.50 -0.38 -13.39
C SER A 70 3.22 1.08 -13.71
N ILE A 71 2.45 1.36 -14.76
CA ILE A 71 2.19 2.72 -15.23
C ILE A 71 1.20 3.43 -14.30
N TRP A 72 0.19 2.75 -13.83
CA TRP A 72 -0.83 3.39 -12.99
C TRP A 72 -0.46 3.36 -11.51
N TRP A 73 -0.24 2.18 -10.94
CA TRP A 73 -0.12 2.04 -9.48
C TRP A 73 1.28 2.34 -8.96
N TYR A 74 2.31 1.70 -9.52
CA TYR A 74 3.69 1.93 -9.08
C TYR A 74 4.16 3.34 -9.39
N ASN A 75 3.88 3.83 -10.60
CA ASN A 75 4.24 5.20 -10.99
C ASN A 75 3.55 6.23 -10.06
N ARG A 76 2.28 6.04 -9.71
CA ARG A 76 1.59 6.91 -8.75
C ARG A 76 2.32 6.95 -7.41
N ASN A 77 2.71 5.80 -6.88
CA ASN A 77 3.44 5.72 -5.61
C ASN A 77 4.82 6.38 -5.68
N LEU A 78 5.56 6.15 -6.75
CA LEU A 78 6.86 6.79 -6.98
C LEU A 78 6.73 8.31 -7.10
N ARG A 79 5.67 8.82 -7.73
CA ARG A 79 5.39 10.25 -7.79
C ARG A 79 5.07 10.84 -6.40
N ILE A 80 4.32 10.13 -5.57
CA ILE A 80 4.07 10.53 -4.18
C ILE A 80 5.39 10.65 -3.43
N PHE A 81 6.23 9.62 -3.49
CA PHE A 81 7.54 9.62 -2.85
C PHE A 81 8.43 10.77 -3.34
N ASN A 82 8.51 10.97 -4.66
CA ASN A 82 9.28 12.08 -5.25
C ASN A 82 8.76 13.46 -4.80
N ASN A 83 7.46 13.64 -4.65
CA ASN A 83 6.91 14.90 -4.15
C ASN A 83 7.32 15.17 -2.70
N ILE A 84 7.45 14.12 -1.87
CA ILE A 84 7.97 14.27 -0.51
C ILE A 84 9.47 14.67 -0.54
N LEU A 85 10.27 14.03 -1.39
CA LEU A 85 11.68 14.42 -1.58
C LEU A 85 11.82 15.89 -2.00
N ARG A 86 10.92 16.36 -2.87
CA ARG A 86 10.94 17.77 -3.35
C ARG A 86 10.65 18.80 -2.26
N THR A 87 10.12 18.41 -1.11
CA THR A 87 10.00 19.31 0.04
C THR A 87 11.36 19.63 0.68
N LYS A 88 12.41 18.88 0.30
CA LYS A 88 13.79 19.04 0.75
C LYS A 88 13.91 19.08 2.28
N PRO A 89 13.43 18.05 2.98
CA PRO A 89 13.52 18.03 4.43
C PRO A 89 14.99 18.06 4.89
N GLY A 90 15.24 18.79 5.95
CA GLY A 90 16.54 18.82 6.62
C GLY A 90 16.74 17.61 7.55
N PRO A 91 17.97 17.41 8.04
CA PRO A 91 18.31 16.23 8.85
C PRO A 91 17.58 16.18 10.20
N GLU A 92 17.09 17.29 10.70
CA GLU A 92 16.36 17.39 11.97
C GLU A 92 14.83 17.38 11.78
N ASP A 93 14.36 17.38 10.54
CA ASP A 93 12.93 17.41 10.27
C ASP A 93 12.26 16.08 10.63
N ARG A 94 11.07 16.19 11.15
CA ARG A 94 10.18 15.06 11.44
C ARG A 94 8.97 15.14 10.53
N ILE A 95 8.83 14.14 9.68
CA ILE A 95 7.78 14.10 8.65
C ILE A 95 6.75 13.07 9.04
N LEU A 96 5.49 13.49 9.13
CA LEU A 96 4.36 12.59 9.18
C LEU A 96 3.81 12.40 7.77
N VAL A 97 3.86 11.16 7.29
CA VAL A 97 3.30 10.78 5.99
C VAL A 97 1.96 10.08 6.22
N LEU A 98 0.86 10.73 5.80
CA LEU A 98 -0.49 10.21 5.95
C LEU A 98 -1.12 9.98 4.57
N PHE A 99 -1.33 8.72 4.21
CA PHE A 99 -1.96 8.31 2.95
C PHE A 99 -2.91 7.14 3.19
N GLY A 100 -3.76 6.87 2.20
CA GLY A 100 -4.58 5.66 2.20
C GLY A 100 -3.70 4.40 2.33
N ASN A 101 -4.15 3.45 3.13
CA ASN A 101 -3.38 2.26 3.52
C ASN A 101 -2.83 1.45 2.34
N GLY A 102 -3.54 1.41 1.19
CA GLY A 102 -3.07 0.73 -0.03
C GLY A 102 -1.72 1.24 -0.56
N HIS A 103 -1.36 2.49 -0.28
CA HIS A 103 -0.06 3.05 -0.67
C HIS A 103 1.09 2.61 0.24
N MET A 104 0.78 2.18 1.45
CA MET A 104 1.79 1.89 2.49
C MET A 104 2.84 0.85 2.08
N PRO A 105 2.51 -0.27 1.42
CA PRO A 105 3.52 -1.27 1.04
C PRO A 105 4.63 -0.69 0.17
N ILE A 106 4.27 0.11 -0.85
CA ILE A 106 5.25 0.69 -1.78
C ILE A 106 5.96 1.89 -1.16
N LEU A 107 5.23 2.80 -0.51
CA LEU A 107 5.84 3.97 0.12
C LEU A 107 6.83 3.57 1.22
N ARG A 108 6.45 2.60 2.08
CA ARG A 108 7.37 2.09 3.11
C ARG A 108 8.63 1.49 2.48
N HIS A 109 8.48 0.70 1.41
CA HIS A 109 9.64 0.18 0.68
C HIS A 109 10.55 1.30 0.18
N CYS A 110 10.00 2.36 -0.41
CA CYS A 110 10.76 3.52 -0.86
C CYS A 110 11.50 4.21 0.30
N PHE A 111 10.82 4.48 1.42
CA PHE A 111 11.43 5.15 2.57
C PHE A 111 12.50 4.32 3.25
N TYR A 112 12.27 3.01 3.43
CA TYR A 112 13.27 2.11 4.02
C TYR A 112 14.51 1.92 3.13
N SER A 113 14.32 2.01 1.81
CA SER A 113 15.40 1.87 0.85
C SER A 113 16.17 3.17 0.60
N SER A 114 15.61 4.30 1.02
CA SER A 114 16.25 5.61 0.83
C SER A 114 17.23 5.91 1.98
N PRO A 115 18.49 6.23 1.68
CA PRO A 115 19.48 6.60 2.71
C PRO A 115 19.18 7.93 3.40
N GLU A 116 18.29 8.74 2.84
CA GLU A 116 17.95 10.08 3.33
C GLU A 116 16.96 10.05 4.51
N PHE A 117 16.28 8.90 4.71
CA PHE A 117 15.21 8.80 5.71
C PHE A 117 15.48 7.69 6.72
N ARG A 118 15.08 7.98 7.94
CA ARG A 118 14.95 6.98 8.99
C ARG A 118 13.45 6.79 9.31
N VAL A 119 12.90 5.66 8.94
CA VAL A 119 11.51 5.33 9.27
C VAL A 119 11.36 5.08 10.77
N VAL A 120 10.38 5.74 11.38
CA VAL A 120 10.00 5.53 12.78
C VAL A 120 8.63 4.83 12.80
N GLU A 121 8.60 3.64 13.36
CA GLU A 121 7.38 2.85 13.46
C GLU A 121 6.46 3.37 14.56
N LEU A 122 5.15 3.43 14.28
CA LEU A 122 4.16 3.89 15.25
C LEU A 122 4.27 3.14 16.59
N LYS A 123 4.45 1.82 16.55
CA LYS A 123 4.59 1.01 17.76
C LYS A 123 5.80 1.37 18.63
N THR A 124 6.84 1.96 18.05
CA THR A 124 8.00 2.41 18.84
C THR A 124 7.74 3.72 19.58
N LEU A 125 6.85 4.56 19.05
CA LEU A 125 6.44 5.80 19.70
C LEU A 125 5.50 5.57 20.88
N LEU A 126 4.82 4.43 20.90
CA LEU A 126 3.84 4.08 21.95
C LEU A 126 4.45 3.27 23.10
N LYS A 127 5.69 2.81 22.95
CA LYS A 127 6.45 2.18 24.04
C LYS A 127 7.00 3.30 24.92
N LYS A 128 6.27 3.64 25.99
CA LYS A 128 6.79 4.36 27.14
C LYS A 128 7.29 3.38 28.17
#